data_fb5f4673f0c21ee51fb2efc78d3e2692
#
_entry.id   fb5f4673f0c21ee51fb2efc78d3e2692
#
_cell.length_a   1.000
_cell.length_b   1.000
_cell.length_c   1.000
_cell.angle_alpha   90.00
_cell.angle_beta   90.00
_cell.angle_gamma   90.00
#
_symmetry.space_group_name_H-M   'P 1'
#
loop_
_entity.id
_entity.type
_entity.pdbx_description
1 polymer ?
#
loop_
_entity_poly.entity_id
_entity_poly.type
_entity_poly.pdbx_seq_one_letter_code
_entity_poly.pdbx_strand_id
1 'polypeptide(L)'
;MLLGGTVAGDFSNPEEWEQLLVQSRFRAVTAPFNCHTPRKERDAYRAACDRQGVMIAEVGVWKNLFDPDPAAAAEAMEYAAGQLALADETGVPCCVNIAGTAGAAGWDAADPSNFTDETYERIIRCVRELLDRVEPRNAYYTLEPMPWMIPDSPEVYLQLIRDVDRPQFAAHMDFVNMINCPRRFLAAEEFIGDCVRKLAPYIKSTHIKDSRMHPVRLTTILEECSPGEGALDFAAILAILDRELPADAPVLLEHMTTFEEYRKAYDYLAAIAAENGISV
;
A
#
# COMPACT_ATOMS: atom_id res chain seq x y z
N MET A 1 -3.70 -15.89 -2.81
CA MET A 1 -3.01 -14.59 -2.65
C MET A 1 -1.69 -14.78 -1.93
N LEU A 2 -0.80 -13.76 -1.91
CA LEU A 2 0.47 -13.82 -1.20
C LEU A 2 0.40 -12.92 0.05
N LEU A 3 0.13 -13.53 1.19
CA LEU A 3 0.06 -12.81 2.46
C LEU A 3 1.47 -12.51 2.98
N GLY A 4 1.70 -11.29 3.45
CA GLY A 4 3.00 -10.86 3.94
C GLY A 4 2.97 -9.52 4.64
N GLY A 5 4.06 -8.77 4.56
CA GLY A 5 4.19 -7.46 5.18
C GLY A 5 5.62 -6.96 5.23
N THR A 6 5.87 -5.95 6.05
CA THR A 6 7.23 -5.46 6.31
C THR A 6 7.97 -6.44 7.23
N VAL A 7 9.17 -6.84 6.86
CA VAL A 7 10.05 -7.63 7.74
C VAL A 7 10.60 -6.71 8.81
N ALA A 8 9.88 -6.64 9.94
CA ALA A 8 10.24 -5.83 11.09
C ALA A 8 11.36 -6.50 11.91
N GLY A 9 12.17 -5.70 12.57
CA GLY A 9 13.26 -6.14 13.44
C GLY A 9 14.57 -5.45 13.12
N ASP A 10 15.56 -5.67 13.99
CA ASP A 10 16.90 -5.11 13.81
C ASP A 10 17.73 -6.00 12.90
N PHE A 11 18.25 -5.43 11.84
CA PHE A 11 19.20 -6.08 10.92
C PHE A 11 20.18 -5.05 10.37
N SER A 12 21.41 -5.46 10.14
CA SER A 12 22.48 -4.62 9.64
C SER A 12 22.96 -5.00 8.23
N ASN A 13 22.46 -6.11 7.71
CA ASN A 13 22.87 -6.67 6.43
C ASN A 13 21.78 -7.61 5.86
N PRO A 14 21.86 -7.96 4.57
CA PRO A 14 20.89 -8.84 3.94
C PRO A 14 20.78 -10.24 4.55
N GLU A 15 21.85 -10.79 5.11
CA GLU A 15 21.87 -12.12 5.72
C GLU A 15 21.06 -12.14 7.03
N GLU A 16 21.19 -11.12 7.87
CA GLU A 16 20.38 -10.96 9.08
C GLU A 16 18.91 -10.73 8.74
N TRP A 17 18.63 -9.89 7.73
CA TRP A 17 17.28 -9.68 7.23
C TRP A 17 16.64 -10.97 6.70
N GLU A 18 17.39 -11.81 5.96
CA GLU A 18 16.90 -13.09 5.46
C GLU A 18 16.49 -14.03 6.62
N GLN A 19 17.20 -14.01 7.74
CA GLN A 19 16.82 -14.79 8.92
C GLN A 19 15.46 -14.36 9.49
N LEU A 20 15.20 -13.05 9.52
CA LEU A 20 13.88 -12.51 9.91
C LEU A 20 12.80 -12.88 8.87
N LEU A 21 13.13 -12.77 7.58
CA LEU A 21 12.22 -13.16 6.50
C LEU A 21 11.76 -14.62 6.65
N VAL A 22 12.70 -15.55 6.87
CA VAL A 22 12.37 -16.98 7.08
C VAL A 22 11.45 -17.17 8.29
N GLN A 23 11.72 -16.45 9.37
CA GLN A 23 10.91 -16.54 10.60
C GLN A 23 9.53 -15.91 10.43
N SER A 24 9.36 -14.91 9.58
CA SER A 24 8.08 -14.25 9.32
C SER A 24 7.07 -15.17 8.62
N ARG A 25 7.54 -16.09 7.80
CA ARG A 25 6.74 -16.95 6.90
C ARG A 25 5.99 -16.18 5.82
N PHE A 26 6.36 -14.93 5.57
CA PHE A 26 5.74 -14.10 4.55
C PHE A 26 5.95 -14.65 3.15
N ARG A 27 4.94 -14.49 2.30
CA ARG A 27 4.98 -14.83 0.88
C ARG A 27 5.19 -13.61 0.00
N ALA A 28 4.94 -12.42 0.53
CA ALA A 28 5.21 -11.14 -0.09
C ALA A 28 5.74 -10.14 0.94
N VAL A 29 6.64 -9.24 0.52
CA VAL A 29 7.25 -8.25 1.42
C VAL A 29 7.37 -6.88 0.75
N THR A 30 7.46 -5.84 1.57
CA THR A 30 7.94 -4.52 1.13
C THR A 30 9.44 -4.58 0.87
N ALA A 31 9.94 -3.79 -0.09
CA ALA A 31 11.37 -3.75 -0.38
C ALA A 31 12.17 -3.22 0.82
N PRO A 32 13.18 -3.97 1.33
CA PRO A 32 14.06 -3.50 2.39
C PRO A 32 15.16 -2.54 1.90
N PHE A 33 15.03 -2.02 0.69
CA PHE A 33 15.99 -1.15 0.03
C PHE A 33 15.28 -0.03 -0.74
N ASN A 34 16.04 0.98 -1.13
CA ASN A 34 15.57 2.11 -1.93
C ASN A 34 16.58 2.45 -3.05
N CYS A 35 16.29 3.48 -3.85
CA CYS A 35 17.11 3.89 -4.99
C CYS A 35 18.54 4.34 -4.62
N HIS A 36 18.80 4.68 -3.36
CA HIS A 36 20.13 5.04 -2.86
C HIS A 36 20.91 3.83 -2.32
N THR A 37 20.25 2.68 -2.10
CA THR A 37 20.91 1.45 -1.65
C THR A 37 21.87 0.95 -2.73
N PRO A 38 23.13 0.60 -2.40
CA PRO A 38 24.08 0.10 -3.38
C PRO A 38 23.56 -1.14 -4.11
N ARG A 39 23.82 -1.23 -5.42
CA ARG A 39 23.31 -2.33 -6.25
C ARG A 39 23.65 -3.71 -5.68
N LYS A 40 24.88 -3.91 -5.22
CA LYS A 40 25.31 -5.20 -4.63
C LYS A 40 24.44 -5.60 -3.44
N GLU A 41 24.04 -4.65 -2.64
CA GLU A 41 23.19 -4.88 -1.46
C GLU A 41 21.75 -5.16 -1.88
N ARG A 42 21.21 -4.39 -2.84
CA ARG A 42 19.88 -4.67 -3.44
C ARG A 42 19.80 -6.08 -4.03
N ASP A 43 20.84 -6.48 -4.78
CA ASP A 43 20.93 -7.81 -5.39
C ASP A 43 20.98 -8.91 -4.32
N ALA A 44 21.61 -8.67 -3.16
CA ALA A 44 21.64 -9.61 -2.04
C ALA A 44 20.26 -9.79 -1.39
N TYR A 45 19.50 -8.71 -1.15
CA TYR A 45 18.12 -8.80 -0.66
C TYR A 45 17.20 -9.54 -1.64
N ARG A 46 17.31 -9.25 -2.94
CA ARG A 46 16.55 -9.95 -3.98
C ARG A 46 16.88 -11.44 -4.01
N ALA A 47 18.16 -11.78 -3.97
CA ALA A 47 18.59 -13.17 -3.93
C ALA A 47 18.09 -13.91 -2.66
N ALA A 48 17.96 -13.23 -1.53
CA ALA A 48 17.34 -13.77 -0.33
C ALA A 48 15.86 -14.09 -0.55
N CYS A 49 15.10 -13.17 -1.15
CA CYS A 49 13.71 -13.41 -1.51
C CYS A 49 13.56 -14.57 -2.52
N ASP A 50 14.40 -14.61 -3.56
CA ASP A 50 14.39 -15.69 -4.56
C ASP A 50 14.62 -17.06 -3.93
N ARG A 51 15.59 -17.17 -2.99
CA ARG A 51 15.87 -18.43 -2.27
C ARG A 51 14.68 -18.92 -1.44
N GLN A 52 13.89 -17.99 -0.91
CA GLN A 52 12.74 -18.31 -0.06
C GLN A 52 11.42 -18.39 -0.85
N GLY A 53 11.44 -18.08 -2.15
CA GLY A 53 10.24 -18.01 -2.98
C GLY A 53 9.27 -16.90 -2.54
N VAL A 54 9.81 -15.79 -2.04
CA VAL A 54 9.05 -14.64 -1.54
C VAL A 54 9.06 -13.51 -2.57
N MET A 55 7.92 -12.90 -2.82
CA MET A 55 7.77 -11.77 -3.72
C MET A 55 8.17 -10.46 -3.01
N ILE A 56 9.00 -9.64 -3.65
CA ILE A 56 9.07 -8.21 -3.27
C ILE A 56 7.92 -7.52 -4.00
N ALA A 57 6.91 -7.12 -3.24
CA ALA A 57 5.64 -6.65 -3.80
C ALA A 57 5.65 -5.16 -4.13
N GLU A 58 6.35 -4.37 -3.33
CA GLU A 58 6.32 -2.91 -3.48
C GLU A 58 7.59 -2.21 -3.04
N VAL A 59 7.80 -1.04 -3.65
CA VAL A 59 8.79 -0.03 -3.29
C VAL A 59 8.05 1.23 -2.87
N GLY A 60 8.24 1.68 -1.64
CA GLY A 60 7.59 2.88 -1.11
C GLY A 60 8.31 4.17 -1.47
N VAL A 61 7.56 5.22 -1.80
CA VAL A 61 8.07 6.60 -2.02
C VAL A 61 7.91 7.44 -0.78
N TRP A 62 6.71 7.55 -0.26
CA TRP A 62 6.35 8.26 0.97
C TRP A 62 6.86 9.71 0.99
N LYS A 63 6.52 10.46 -0.06
CA LYS A 63 6.90 11.86 -0.25
C LYS A 63 5.75 12.69 -0.81
N ASN A 64 5.72 13.97 -0.46
CA ASN A 64 4.78 14.93 -1.02
C ASN A 64 5.30 15.54 -2.31
N LEU A 65 4.78 15.11 -3.48
CA LEU A 65 5.25 15.55 -4.79
C LEU A 65 4.83 16.99 -5.14
N PHE A 66 3.92 17.56 -4.38
CA PHE A 66 3.47 18.94 -4.58
C PHE A 66 3.51 19.75 -3.27
N ASP A 67 4.55 19.51 -2.49
CA ASP A 67 4.83 20.28 -1.28
C ASP A 67 4.74 21.79 -1.54
N PRO A 68 4.20 22.58 -0.61
CA PRO A 68 4.19 24.04 -0.72
C PRO A 68 5.57 24.68 -0.93
N ASP A 69 6.64 24.04 -0.42
CA ASP A 69 8.01 24.41 -0.74
C ASP A 69 8.43 23.79 -2.09
N PRO A 70 8.69 24.60 -3.13
CA PRO A 70 9.08 24.09 -4.43
C PRO A 70 10.39 23.28 -4.44
N ALA A 71 11.31 23.54 -3.49
CA ALA A 71 12.55 22.79 -3.39
C ALA A 71 12.28 21.39 -2.82
N ALA A 72 11.43 21.29 -1.80
CA ALA A 72 11.00 20.01 -1.24
C ALA A 72 10.20 19.19 -2.26
N ALA A 73 9.29 19.82 -3.01
CA ALA A 73 8.54 19.16 -4.08
C ALA A 73 9.46 18.61 -5.17
N ALA A 74 10.48 19.39 -5.60
CA ALA A 74 11.45 18.94 -6.59
C ALA A 74 12.29 17.75 -6.09
N GLU A 75 12.77 17.78 -4.84
CA GLU A 75 13.50 16.67 -4.23
C GLU A 75 12.62 15.41 -4.11
N ALA A 76 11.36 15.59 -3.73
CA ALA A 76 10.39 14.51 -3.66
C ALA A 76 10.15 13.86 -5.04
N MET A 77 10.04 14.66 -6.10
CA MET A 77 9.88 14.18 -7.47
C MET A 77 11.13 13.40 -7.95
N GLU A 78 12.34 13.89 -7.65
CA GLU A 78 13.59 13.19 -7.96
C GLU A 78 13.65 11.83 -7.25
N TYR A 79 13.31 11.80 -5.96
CA TYR A 79 13.28 10.55 -5.20
C TYR A 79 12.23 9.58 -5.74
N ALA A 80 11.02 10.07 -6.03
CA ALA A 80 9.96 9.25 -6.61
C ALA A 80 10.37 8.66 -7.97
N ALA A 81 11.03 9.45 -8.83
CA ALA A 81 11.57 8.97 -10.09
C ALA A 81 12.63 7.87 -9.89
N GLY A 82 13.51 8.05 -8.91
CA GLY A 82 14.50 7.03 -8.53
C GLY A 82 13.84 5.74 -8.04
N GLN A 83 12.80 5.83 -7.21
CA GLN A 83 12.07 4.66 -6.68
C GLN A 83 11.29 3.92 -7.77
N LEU A 84 10.62 4.65 -8.67
CA LEU A 84 9.90 4.04 -9.79
C LEU A 84 10.86 3.37 -10.80
N ALA A 85 11.98 4.01 -11.10
CA ALA A 85 13.02 3.39 -11.94
C ALA A 85 13.63 2.15 -11.27
N LEU A 86 13.84 2.19 -9.95
CA LEU A 86 14.28 1.03 -9.18
C LEU A 86 13.27 -0.13 -9.24
N ALA A 87 12.00 0.16 -9.03
CA ALA A 87 10.94 -0.85 -9.13
C ALA A 87 10.94 -1.51 -10.52
N ASP A 88 11.03 -0.71 -11.58
CA ASP A 88 11.08 -1.20 -12.97
C ASP A 88 12.34 -2.03 -13.26
N GLU A 89 13.52 -1.59 -12.82
CA GLU A 89 14.80 -2.32 -12.95
C GLU A 89 14.78 -3.66 -12.22
N THR A 90 14.16 -3.68 -11.04
CA THR A 90 14.17 -4.87 -10.16
C THR A 90 12.99 -5.81 -10.37
N GLY A 91 12.02 -5.44 -11.21
CA GLY A 91 10.83 -6.23 -11.48
C GLY A 91 9.80 -6.21 -10.34
N VAL A 92 9.90 -5.23 -9.43
CA VAL A 92 8.89 -5.01 -8.39
C VAL A 92 7.67 -4.34 -9.03
N PRO A 93 6.47 -4.94 -8.94
CA PRO A 93 5.32 -4.46 -9.72
C PRO A 93 4.73 -3.13 -9.24
N CYS A 94 4.88 -2.81 -7.96
CA CYS A 94 4.22 -1.66 -7.33
C CYS A 94 5.26 -0.66 -6.79
N CYS A 95 5.20 0.58 -7.29
CA CYS A 95 5.87 1.73 -6.67
C CYS A 95 4.78 2.61 -6.04
N VAL A 96 4.68 2.57 -4.72
CA VAL A 96 3.58 3.16 -3.96
C VAL A 96 3.96 4.49 -3.32
N ASN A 97 3.03 5.43 -3.35
CA ASN A 97 3.07 6.70 -2.62
C ASN A 97 1.65 7.07 -2.16
N ILE A 98 1.51 8.09 -1.34
CA ILE A 98 0.25 8.82 -1.15
C ILE A 98 0.21 10.03 -2.07
N ALA A 99 -0.98 10.63 -2.23
CA ALA A 99 -1.09 11.81 -3.09
C ALA A 99 -0.26 13.01 -2.58
N GLY A 100 -0.22 13.20 -1.25
CA GLY A 100 0.38 14.37 -0.63
C GLY A 100 -0.65 15.46 -0.33
N THR A 101 -0.21 16.59 0.22
CA THR A 101 -1.06 17.70 0.65
C THR A 101 -0.47 19.06 0.25
N ALA A 102 -1.33 20.03 -0.04
CA ALA A 102 -0.95 21.44 -0.14
C ALA A 102 -0.98 22.16 1.22
N GLY A 103 -1.41 21.48 2.28
CA GLY A 103 -1.44 22.00 3.66
C GLY A 103 -0.04 22.10 4.27
N ALA A 104 0.11 22.96 5.26
CA ALA A 104 1.40 23.24 5.92
C ALA A 104 1.64 22.40 7.19
N ALA A 105 0.69 21.54 7.59
CA ALA A 105 0.78 20.82 8.87
C ALA A 105 1.64 19.54 8.82
N GLY A 106 2.01 19.07 7.63
CA GLY A 106 2.84 17.88 7.40
C GLY A 106 2.66 17.38 5.98
N TRP A 107 3.55 16.53 5.53
CA TRP A 107 3.54 16.00 4.16
C TRP A 107 2.34 15.08 3.84
N ASP A 108 1.73 14.52 4.87
CA ASP A 108 0.59 13.61 4.84
C ASP A 108 -0.63 14.17 5.60
N ALA A 109 -0.60 15.45 5.98
CA ALA A 109 -1.60 16.03 6.88
C ALA A 109 -2.99 16.15 6.26
N ALA A 110 -4.00 16.02 7.12
CA ALA A 110 -5.37 16.39 6.78
C ALA A 110 -5.46 17.92 6.58
N ASP A 111 -5.95 18.33 5.42
CA ASP A 111 -6.14 19.73 5.07
C ASP A 111 -7.38 19.87 4.17
N PRO A 112 -8.20 20.93 4.34
CA PRO A 112 -9.35 21.16 3.47
C PRO A 112 -9.03 21.22 1.99
N SER A 113 -7.82 21.66 1.62
CA SER A 113 -7.36 21.73 0.23
C SER A 113 -7.17 20.38 -0.41
N ASN A 114 -7.04 19.28 0.36
CA ASN A 114 -6.84 17.94 -0.18
C ASN A 114 -7.98 17.45 -1.09
N PHE A 115 -9.19 18.01 -0.93
CA PHE A 115 -10.38 17.63 -1.68
C PHE A 115 -10.84 18.67 -2.70
N THR A 116 -9.97 19.61 -3.06
CA THR A 116 -10.30 20.63 -4.08
C THR A 116 -10.02 20.13 -5.49
N ASP A 117 -10.72 20.68 -6.48
CA ASP A 117 -10.46 20.43 -7.90
C ASP A 117 -9.01 20.79 -8.26
N GLU A 118 -8.44 21.83 -7.66
CA GLU A 118 -7.06 22.25 -7.89
C GLU A 118 -6.08 21.15 -7.45
N THR A 119 -6.30 20.53 -6.31
CA THR A 119 -5.48 19.42 -5.81
C THR A 119 -5.65 18.18 -6.68
N TYR A 120 -6.86 17.87 -7.12
CA TYR A 120 -7.11 16.78 -8.06
C TYR A 120 -6.29 16.96 -9.36
N GLU A 121 -6.34 18.15 -9.96
CA GLU A 121 -5.57 18.46 -11.14
C GLU A 121 -4.04 18.46 -10.90
N ARG A 122 -3.61 18.80 -9.69
CA ARG A 122 -2.21 18.73 -9.29
C ARG A 122 -1.72 17.28 -9.24
N ILE A 123 -2.49 16.39 -8.64
CA ILE A 123 -2.20 14.96 -8.60
C ILE A 123 -2.00 14.42 -10.02
N ILE A 124 -2.93 14.71 -10.93
CA ILE A 124 -2.83 14.28 -12.34
C ILE A 124 -1.53 14.77 -12.98
N ARG A 125 -1.19 16.05 -12.80
CA ARG A 125 0.05 16.61 -13.38
C ARG A 125 1.29 15.95 -12.84
N CYS A 126 1.39 15.78 -11.51
CA CYS A 126 2.56 15.15 -10.87
C CYS A 126 2.72 13.69 -11.29
N VAL A 127 1.62 12.94 -11.35
CA VAL A 127 1.66 11.53 -11.78
C VAL A 127 2.08 11.40 -13.25
N ARG A 128 1.53 12.25 -14.12
CA ARG A 128 1.93 12.28 -15.53
C ARG A 128 3.40 12.64 -15.71
N GLU A 129 3.87 13.70 -15.03
CA GLU A 129 5.27 14.13 -15.07
C GLU A 129 6.20 13.00 -14.64
N LEU A 130 5.89 12.32 -13.54
CA LEU A 130 6.68 11.21 -13.04
C LEU A 130 6.73 10.05 -14.04
N LEU A 131 5.59 9.63 -14.57
CA LEU A 131 5.50 8.51 -15.50
C LEU A 131 6.13 8.83 -16.86
N ASP A 132 5.91 10.03 -17.39
CA ASP A 132 6.50 10.47 -18.66
C ASP A 132 8.02 10.66 -18.56
N ARG A 133 8.53 10.95 -17.38
CA ARG A 133 9.95 11.08 -17.10
C ARG A 133 10.68 9.73 -16.98
N VAL A 134 10.04 8.74 -16.31
CA VAL A 134 10.67 7.45 -16.05
C VAL A 134 10.39 6.44 -17.16
N GLU A 135 9.22 6.52 -17.80
CA GLU A 135 8.74 5.57 -18.83
C GLU A 135 8.90 4.11 -18.41
N PRO A 136 8.35 3.70 -17.21
CA PRO A 136 8.51 2.33 -16.72
C PRO A 136 7.79 1.35 -17.64
N ARG A 137 8.33 0.11 -17.74
CA ARG A 137 7.79 -0.95 -18.60
C ARG A 137 7.13 -2.08 -17.82
N ASN A 138 7.63 -2.36 -16.62
CA ASN A 138 7.23 -3.50 -15.80
C ASN A 138 6.58 -3.06 -14.49
N ALA A 139 6.98 -1.89 -13.96
CA ALA A 139 6.45 -1.35 -12.73
C ALA A 139 5.28 -0.38 -12.97
N TYR A 140 4.43 -0.29 -11.96
CA TYR A 140 3.32 0.65 -11.92
C TYR A 140 3.54 1.65 -10.79
N TYR A 141 3.26 2.93 -11.06
CA TYR A 141 3.12 3.92 -10.00
C TYR A 141 1.70 3.88 -9.46
N THR A 142 1.55 3.89 -8.15
CA THR A 142 0.26 3.76 -7.48
C THR A 142 0.14 4.78 -6.36
N LEU A 143 -1.10 5.14 -6.01
CA LEU A 143 -1.39 5.95 -4.85
C LEU A 143 -2.15 5.12 -3.81
N GLU A 144 -1.63 5.09 -2.60
CA GLU A 144 -2.37 4.56 -1.47
C GLU A 144 -3.46 5.54 -1.05
N PRO A 145 -4.70 5.08 -0.89
CA PRO A 145 -5.77 5.90 -0.34
C PRO A 145 -5.46 6.31 1.09
N MET A 146 -5.77 7.57 1.42
CA MET A 146 -5.71 8.07 2.78
C MET A 146 -7.10 8.56 3.21
N PRO A 147 -7.46 8.51 4.50
CA PRO A 147 -8.81 8.90 4.96
C PRO A 147 -9.20 10.33 4.64
N TRP A 148 -8.21 11.19 4.37
CA TRP A 148 -8.36 12.64 4.17
C TRP A 148 -7.68 13.16 2.90
N MET A 149 -7.44 12.30 1.90
CA MET A 149 -6.84 12.66 0.62
C MET A 149 -7.55 11.96 -0.55
N ILE A 150 -7.36 12.49 -1.73
CA ILE A 150 -7.71 11.82 -2.99
C ILE A 150 -6.62 10.79 -3.30
N PRO A 151 -7.00 9.54 -3.71
CA PRO A 151 -8.35 9.01 -3.85
C PRO A 151 -8.93 8.50 -2.52
N ASP A 152 -10.20 8.81 -2.22
CA ASP A 152 -10.89 8.41 -1.00
C ASP A 152 -12.05 7.42 -1.24
N SER A 153 -12.25 7.02 -2.48
CA SER A 153 -13.30 6.09 -2.90
C SER A 153 -12.92 5.36 -4.19
N PRO A 154 -13.50 4.20 -4.47
CA PRO A 154 -13.20 3.47 -5.70
C PRO A 154 -13.64 4.23 -6.96
N GLU A 155 -14.69 5.04 -6.89
CA GLU A 155 -15.14 5.87 -8.01
C GLU A 155 -14.12 6.96 -8.33
N VAL A 156 -13.62 7.66 -7.32
CA VAL A 156 -12.61 8.70 -7.48
C VAL A 156 -11.30 8.10 -7.98
N TYR A 157 -10.93 6.92 -7.49
CA TYR A 157 -9.73 6.22 -7.96
C TYR A 157 -9.83 5.84 -9.45
N LEU A 158 -10.97 5.27 -9.87
CA LEU A 158 -11.23 4.95 -11.28
C LEU A 158 -11.21 6.20 -12.16
N GLN A 159 -11.77 7.31 -11.66
CA GLN A 159 -11.75 8.57 -12.40
C GLN A 159 -10.30 9.07 -12.55
N LEU A 160 -9.53 9.01 -11.47
CA LEU A 160 -8.12 9.43 -11.48
C LEU A 160 -7.28 8.57 -12.47
N ILE A 161 -7.49 7.26 -12.51
CA ILE A 161 -6.82 6.37 -13.49
C ILE A 161 -7.14 6.79 -14.92
N ARG A 162 -8.41 7.07 -15.22
CA ARG A 162 -8.82 7.55 -16.55
C ARG A 162 -8.22 8.90 -16.90
N ASP A 163 -8.24 9.83 -15.93
CA ASP A 163 -7.80 11.21 -16.16
C ASP A 163 -6.28 11.33 -16.21
N VAL A 164 -5.53 10.49 -15.51
CA VAL A 164 -4.08 10.38 -15.65
C VAL A 164 -3.71 9.86 -17.04
N ASP A 165 -4.49 8.95 -17.60
CA ASP A 165 -4.31 8.42 -18.96
C ASP A 165 -2.87 7.96 -19.24
N ARG A 166 -2.32 7.14 -18.33
CA ARG A 166 -1.01 6.48 -18.48
C ARG A 166 -1.17 5.02 -18.07
N PRO A 167 -0.79 4.06 -18.92
CA PRO A 167 -1.02 2.64 -18.65
C PRO A 167 -0.26 2.12 -17.42
N GLN A 168 0.81 2.80 -17.01
CA GLN A 168 1.58 2.45 -15.82
C GLN A 168 1.10 3.18 -14.54
N PHE A 169 -0.03 3.88 -14.59
CA PHE A 169 -0.72 4.32 -13.39
C PHE A 169 -1.77 3.27 -12.99
N ALA A 170 -1.67 2.76 -11.78
CA ALA A 170 -2.48 1.65 -11.29
C ALA A 170 -2.94 1.92 -9.85
N ALA A 171 -3.53 0.92 -9.18
CA ALA A 171 -4.05 1.06 -7.83
C ALA A 171 -3.20 0.29 -6.80
N HIS A 172 -2.93 0.96 -5.70
CA HIS A 172 -2.61 0.35 -4.42
C HIS A 172 -3.86 0.46 -3.54
N MET A 173 -4.21 -0.60 -2.83
CA MET A 173 -5.43 -0.60 -2.03
C MET A 173 -5.14 -0.73 -0.55
N ASP A 174 -5.54 0.27 0.21
CA ASP A 174 -5.78 0.20 1.63
C ASP A 174 -7.26 0.44 1.88
N PHE A 175 -7.97 -0.62 2.18
CA PHE A 175 -9.42 -0.55 2.38
C PHE A 175 -9.78 0.15 3.69
N VAL A 176 -8.95 -0.01 4.73
CA VAL A 176 -9.21 0.60 6.05
C VAL A 176 -9.06 2.10 5.97
N ASN A 177 -8.09 2.60 5.22
CA ASN A 177 -7.96 4.04 4.96
C ASN A 177 -9.18 4.62 4.23
N MET A 178 -9.83 3.84 3.37
CA MET A 178 -11.10 4.25 2.74
C MET A 178 -12.31 4.11 3.67
N ILE A 179 -12.25 3.32 4.74
CA ILE A 179 -13.32 3.20 5.75
C ILE A 179 -13.26 4.40 6.71
N ASN A 180 -13.53 5.58 6.19
CA ASN A 180 -13.36 6.85 6.89
C ASN A 180 -14.66 7.42 7.50
N CYS A 181 -15.72 6.65 7.54
CA CYS A 181 -16.98 7.07 8.16
C CYS A 181 -17.79 5.88 8.69
N PRO A 182 -18.73 6.10 9.64
CA PRO A 182 -19.54 5.04 10.23
C PRO A 182 -20.31 4.19 9.22
N ARG A 183 -20.79 4.77 8.14
CA ARG A 183 -21.56 4.05 7.12
C ARG A 183 -20.70 3.00 6.45
N ARG A 184 -19.44 3.34 6.07
CA ARG A 184 -18.50 2.41 5.46
C ARG A 184 -18.03 1.36 6.46
N PHE A 185 -17.80 1.76 7.71
CA PHE A 185 -17.39 0.83 8.77
C PHE A 185 -18.47 -0.23 9.08
N LEU A 186 -19.74 0.18 9.20
CA LEU A 186 -20.84 -0.73 9.50
C LEU A 186 -21.28 -1.62 8.34
N ALA A 187 -20.78 -1.36 7.13
CA ALA A 187 -20.99 -2.14 5.91
C ALA A 187 -19.64 -2.44 5.24
N ALA A 188 -18.63 -2.78 6.06
CA ALA A 188 -17.25 -2.88 5.60
C ALA A 188 -17.06 -3.93 4.50
N GLU A 189 -17.68 -5.11 4.66
CA GLU A 189 -17.56 -6.21 3.68
C GLU A 189 -18.17 -5.83 2.33
N GLU A 190 -19.33 -5.17 2.35
CA GLU A 190 -20.00 -4.69 1.13
C GLU A 190 -19.15 -3.62 0.45
N PHE A 191 -18.63 -2.66 1.24
CA PHE A 191 -17.79 -1.57 0.74
C PHE A 191 -16.47 -2.08 0.16
N ILE A 192 -15.76 -2.97 0.87
CA ILE A 192 -14.52 -3.60 0.40
C ILE A 192 -14.78 -4.41 -0.87
N GLY A 193 -15.86 -5.20 -0.89
CA GLY A 193 -16.27 -5.94 -2.08
C GLY A 193 -16.54 -5.05 -3.29
N ASP A 194 -17.12 -3.87 -3.08
CA ASP A 194 -17.33 -2.88 -4.15
C ASP A 194 -16.01 -2.29 -4.64
N CYS A 195 -15.11 -1.90 -3.72
CA CYS A 195 -13.76 -1.44 -4.06
C CYS A 195 -12.99 -2.47 -4.91
N VAL A 196 -12.95 -3.72 -4.46
CA VAL A 196 -12.21 -4.78 -5.16
C VAL A 196 -12.80 -5.03 -6.54
N ARG A 197 -14.13 -5.22 -6.66
CA ARG A 197 -14.77 -5.46 -7.97
C ARG A 197 -14.50 -4.35 -8.98
N LYS A 198 -14.49 -3.10 -8.53
CA LYS A 198 -14.24 -1.95 -9.41
C LYS A 198 -12.78 -1.81 -9.82
N LEU A 199 -11.87 -2.07 -8.88
CA LEU A 199 -10.45 -1.77 -9.05
C LEU A 199 -9.58 -3.00 -9.33
N ALA A 200 -10.10 -4.25 -9.25
CA ALA A 200 -9.33 -5.48 -9.43
C ALA A 200 -8.37 -5.48 -10.64
N PRO A 201 -8.74 -4.98 -11.84
CA PRO A 201 -7.81 -4.94 -12.98
C PRO A 201 -6.58 -4.04 -12.77
N TYR A 202 -6.68 -3.10 -11.84
CA TYR A 202 -5.67 -2.09 -11.58
C TYR A 202 -4.86 -2.35 -10.31
N ILE A 203 -5.35 -3.16 -9.37
CA ILE A 203 -4.69 -3.42 -8.08
C ILE A 203 -3.36 -4.14 -8.31
N LYS A 204 -2.26 -3.56 -7.77
CA LYS A 204 -0.90 -4.11 -7.83
C LYS A 204 -0.39 -4.53 -6.48
N SER A 205 -0.88 -3.94 -5.40
CA SER A 205 -0.61 -4.31 -4.02
C SER A 205 -1.78 -3.90 -3.15
N THR A 206 -1.92 -4.57 -2.00
CA THR A 206 -2.98 -4.30 -1.03
C THR A 206 -2.37 -4.26 0.36
N HIS A 207 -2.67 -3.22 1.13
CA HIS A 207 -2.44 -3.22 2.57
C HIS A 207 -3.65 -3.78 3.31
N ILE A 208 -3.39 -4.51 4.38
CA ILE A 208 -4.40 -5.12 5.23
C ILE A 208 -4.12 -4.81 6.70
N LYS A 209 -5.10 -4.23 7.35
CA LYS A 209 -5.15 -3.88 8.76
C LYS A 209 -6.58 -3.97 9.26
N ASP A 210 -6.80 -3.85 10.54
CA ASP A 210 -8.13 -3.88 11.13
C ASP A 210 -8.56 -2.49 11.59
N SER A 211 -9.83 -2.34 11.91
CA SER A 211 -10.39 -1.11 12.42
C SER A 211 -11.46 -1.37 13.46
N ARG A 212 -11.58 -0.45 14.41
CA ARG A 212 -12.66 -0.47 15.42
C ARG A 212 -13.27 0.91 15.58
N MET A 213 -14.57 0.92 15.85
CA MET A 213 -15.29 2.14 16.20
C MET A 213 -15.37 2.26 17.72
N HIS A 214 -15.01 3.43 18.26
CA HIS A 214 -15.06 3.67 19.71
C HIS A 214 -16.51 3.55 20.24
N PRO A 215 -16.80 2.67 21.22
CA PRO A 215 -18.16 2.26 21.54
C PRO A 215 -19.00 3.32 22.29
N VAL A 216 -18.35 4.30 22.94
CA VAL A 216 -19.03 5.25 23.83
C VAL A 216 -18.88 6.73 23.44
N ARG A 217 -18.21 7.03 22.33
CA ARG A 217 -18.08 8.40 21.84
C ARG A 217 -19.22 8.75 20.90
N LEU A 218 -19.91 9.87 21.17
CA LEU A 218 -20.96 10.38 20.25
C LEU A 218 -20.36 10.99 18.99
N THR A 219 -19.20 11.63 19.09
CA THR A 219 -18.37 11.95 17.92
C THR A 219 -17.66 10.68 17.49
N THR A 220 -17.89 10.25 16.25
CA THR A 220 -17.31 9.03 15.73
C THR A 220 -15.79 9.09 15.76
N ILE A 221 -15.19 8.05 16.34
CA ILE A 221 -13.77 7.79 16.28
C ILE A 221 -13.62 6.38 15.71
N LEU A 222 -12.97 6.29 14.56
CA LEU A 222 -12.49 5.05 13.96
C LEU A 222 -10.99 4.95 14.24
N GLU A 223 -10.58 3.83 14.80
CA GLU A 223 -9.19 3.58 15.17
C GLU A 223 -8.68 2.39 14.34
N GLU A 224 -7.52 2.56 13.75
CA GLU A 224 -6.76 1.48 13.16
C GLU A 224 -6.20 0.57 14.26
N CYS A 225 -6.14 -0.73 13.99
CA CYS A 225 -5.52 -1.72 14.87
C CYS A 225 -5.05 -2.95 14.07
N SER A 226 -4.30 -3.81 14.74
CA SER A 226 -3.83 -5.06 14.13
C SER A 226 -4.99 -6.00 13.79
N PRO A 227 -4.91 -6.79 12.70
CA PRO A 227 -5.89 -7.82 12.37
C PRO A 227 -6.22 -8.73 13.56
N GLY A 228 -7.51 -8.83 13.87
CA GLY A 228 -8.04 -9.57 15.02
C GLY A 228 -8.21 -8.76 16.31
N GLU A 229 -7.87 -7.47 16.31
CA GLU A 229 -8.08 -6.55 17.43
C GLU A 229 -9.20 -5.53 17.17
N GLY A 230 -9.74 -5.53 15.96
CA GLY A 230 -10.83 -4.68 15.50
C GLY A 230 -12.16 -5.42 15.36
N ALA A 231 -12.92 -5.03 14.36
CA ALA A 231 -14.26 -5.54 14.12
C ALA A 231 -14.54 -5.97 12.67
N LEU A 232 -13.51 -6.00 11.82
CA LEU A 232 -13.68 -6.42 10.43
C LEU A 232 -13.80 -7.94 10.31
N ASP A 233 -14.70 -8.41 9.45
CA ASP A 233 -14.85 -9.84 9.15
C ASP A 233 -13.80 -10.29 8.13
N PHE A 234 -12.66 -10.78 8.61
CA PHE A 234 -11.57 -11.24 7.74
C PHE A 234 -11.91 -12.54 6.98
N ALA A 235 -12.85 -13.35 7.42
CA ALA A 235 -13.29 -14.49 6.63
C ALA A 235 -13.98 -14.02 5.34
N ALA A 236 -14.86 -13.04 5.45
CA ALA A 236 -15.51 -12.42 4.30
C ALA A 236 -14.52 -11.63 3.43
N ILE A 237 -13.63 -10.84 4.04
CA ILE A 237 -12.64 -10.02 3.31
C ILE A 237 -11.68 -10.89 2.51
N LEU A 238 -11.07 -11.91 3.12
CA LEU A 238 -10.15 -12.82 2.44
C LEU A 238 -10.85 -13.59 1.32
N ALA A 239 -12.11 -14.01 1.51
CA ALA A 239 -12.90 -14.65 0.48
C ALA A 239 -13.20 -13.71 -0.72
N ILE A 240 -13.39 -12.42 -0.47
CA ILE A 240 -13.54 -11.40 -1.52
C ILE A 240 -12.23 -11.26 -2.30
N LEU A 241 -11.11 -11.10 -1.61
CA LEU A 241 -9.80 -10.95 -2.25
C LEU A 241 -9.41 -12.17 -3.06
N ASP A 242 -9.60 -13.39 -2.52
CA ASP A 242 -9.29 -14.65 -3.20
C ASP A 242 -10.11 -14.86 -4.47
N ARG A 243 -11.37 -14.44 -4.46
CA ARG A 243 -12.26 -14.56 -5.62
C ARG A 243 -11.97 -13.56 -6.73
N GLU A 244 -11.65 -12.33 -6.38
CA GLU A 244 -11.62 -11.21 -7.32
C GLU A 244 -10.20 -10.85 -7.78
N LEU A 245 -9.15 -11.20 -7.03
CA LEU A 245 -7.77 -10.88 -7.36
C LEU A 245 -7.02 -12.10 -7.90
N PRO A 246 -5.92 -11.89 -8.64
CA PRO A 246 -5.02 -12.98 -9.04
C PRO A 246 -4.50 -13.79 -7.86
N ALA A 247 -4.24 -15.08 -8.08
CA ALA A 247 -3.75 -15.99 -7.02
C ALA A 247 -2.38 -15.60 -6.44
N ASP A 248 -1.64 -14.76 -7.12
CA ASP A 248 -0.35 -14.19 -6.71
C ASP A 248 -0.44 -12.73 -6.28
N ALA A 249 -1.65 -12.18 -6.08
CA ALA A 249 -1.83 -10.82 -5.61
C ALA A 249 -1.25 -10.65 -4.21
N PRO A 250 -0.36 -9.66 -3.98
CA PRO A 250 0.21 -9.40 -2.67
C PRO A 250 -0.80 -8.71 -1.75
N VAL A 251 -0.86 -9.19 -0.51
CA VAL A 251 -1.66 -8.63 0.59
C VAL A 251 -0.74 -8.45 1.77
N LEU A 252 -0.39 -7.21 2.10
CA LEU A 252 0.64 -6.86 3.04
C LEU A 252 0.07 -6.29 4.33
N LEU A 253 0.47 -6.88 5.44
CA LEU A 253 0.25 -6.33 6.78
C LEU A 253 1.00 -5.00 6.93
N GLU A 254 0.37 -4.04 7.59
CA GLU A 254 0.90 -2.69 7.74
C GLU A 254 0.75 -2.15 9.17
N HIS A 255 1.58 -1.15 9.51
CA HIS A 255 1.55 -0.34 10.73
C HIS A 255 1.73 -1.11 12.05
N MET A 256 2.31 -2.31 12.02
CA MET A 256 2.78 -2.95 13.22
C MET A 256 4.20 -2.48 13.56
N THR A 257 4.53 -2.45 14.84
CA THR A 257 5.82 -1.90 15.32
C THR A 257 6.88 -2.97 15.48
N THR A 258 6.47 -4.18 15.86
CA THR A 258 7.39 -5.27 16.23
C THR A 258 7.21 -6.49 15.33
N PHE A 259 8.25 -7.31 15.24
CA PHE A 259 8.18 -8.61 14.57
C PHE A 259 7.09 -9.51 15.15
N GLU A 260 6.88 -9.48 16.47
CA GLU A 260 5.88 -10.30 17.13
C GLU A 260 4.45 -9.85 16.78
N GLU A 261 4.20 -8.55 16.66
CA GLU A 261 2.90 -8.02 16.21
C GLU A 261 2.60 -8.46 14.77
N TYR A 262 3.55 -8.32 13.85
CA TYR A 262 3.41 -8.83 12.48
C TYR A 262 3.13 -10.33 12.46
N ARG A 263 3.86 -11.12 13.26
CA ARG A 263 3.64 -12.56 13.34
C ARG A 263 2.26 -12.92 13.87
N LYS A 264 1.81 -12.26 14.94
CA LYS A 264 0.48 -12.48 15.53
C LYS A 264 -0.62 -12.19 14.50
N ALA A 265 -0.52 -11.06 13.80
CA ALA A 265 -1.48 -10.69 12.77
C ALA A 265 -1.44 -11.67 11.58
N TYR A 266 -0.25 -12.07 11.12
CA TYR A 266 -0.09 -13.09 10.09
C TYR A 266 -0.72 -14.42 10.49
N ASP A 267 -0.42 -14.92 11.69
CA ASP A 267 -0.95 -16.20 12.19
C ASP A 267 -2.48 -16.19 12.29
N TYR A 268 -3.05 -15.05 12.71
CA TYR A 268 -4.50 -14.84 12.77
C TYR A 268 -5.13 -14.92 11.37
N LEU A 269 -4.62 -14.17 10.40
CA LEU A 269 -5.16 -14.19 9.03
C LEU A 269 -4.94 -15.54 8.33
N ALA A 270 -3.77 -16.16 8.53
CA ALA A 270 -3.46 -17.47 7.96
C ALA A 270 -4.37 -18.58 8.51
N ALA A 271 -4.73 -18.51 9.79
CA ALA A 271 -5.69 -19.44 10.40
C ALA A 271 -7.07 -19.30 9.76
N ILE A 272 -7.59 -18.07 9.64
CA ILE A 272 -8.87 -17.79 8.96
C ILE A 272 -8.84 -18.28 7.51
N ALA A 273 -7.77 -18.00 6.78
CA ALA A 273 -7.61 -18.46 5.40
C ALA A 273 -7.69 -19.98 5.31
N ALA A 274 -6.97 -20.70 6.19
CA ALA A 274 -6.97 -22.16 6.22
C ALA A 274 -8.35 -22.75 6.55
N GLU A 275 -9.08 -22.16 7.51
CA GLU A 275 -10.45 -22.57 7.86
C GLU A 275 -11.43 -22.38 6.70
N ASN A 276 -11.18 -21.44 5.82
CA ASN A 276 -12.02 -21.13 4.66
C ASN A 276 -11.48 -21.71 3.33
N GLY A 277 -10.42 -22.54 3.38
CA GLY A 277 -9.84 -23.17 2.19
C GLY A 277 -9.13 -22.21 1.24
N ILE A 278 -8.71 -21.04 1.73
CA ILE A 278 -8.02 -20.00 0.97
C ILE A 278 -6.51 -20.19 1.08
N SER A 279 -5.80 -20.15 -0.04
CA SER A 279 -4.33 -20.21 -0.06
C SER A 279 -3.72 -18.82 0.11
N VAL A 280 -2.83 -18.69 1.09
CA VAL A 280 -2.10 -17.44 1.40
C VAL A 280 -0.60 -17.68 1.48
#